data_3df3f41978bd2dd96043cbf28f994b4a
#
_entry.id   3df3f41978bd2dd96043cbf28f994b4a
#
_cell.length_a   1.000
_cell.length_b   1.000
_cell.length_c   1.000
_cell.angle_alpha   90.00
_cell.angle_beta   90.00
_cell.angle_gamma   90.00
#
_symmetry.space_group_name_H-M   'P 1'
#
loop_
_entity.id
_entity.type
_entity.pdbx_description
1 polymer ?
#
loop_
_entity_poly.entity_id
_entity_poly.type
_entity_poly.pdbx_seq_one_letter_code
_entity_poly.pdbx_strand_id
1 'polypeptide(L)'
;GRELSLFATRERAEYYGDVYSTNYSGSFAQLAQAQRHRSLNYEITIAPSQANRTFFVPMLIRKNDEVRREYLGDMELVADNYPQGMMVMINERGCLEDFLMKCNERLCGAAQWEICMQTEETLNRYFNGADEYAQQLSLGEYRKKTKCQFGYYSCNRPCPLGQPQAFTREV
;
A
#
# COMPACT_ATOMS: atom_id res chain seq x y z
N GLY A 1 1.08 -21.81 -15.84
CA GLY A 1 0.81 -21.01 -14.69
C GLY A 1 1.62 -21.48 -13.49
N ARG A 2 2.60 -20.73 -13.05
CA ARG A 2 3.23 -21.02 -11.75
C ARG A 2 2.25 -20.58 -10.68
N GLU A 3 1.69 -21.53 -9.97
CA GLU A 3 1.14 -21.23 -8.67
C GLU A 3 2.27 -20.68 -7.80
N LEU A 4 2.20 -19.40 -7.51
CA LEU A 4 3.03 -18.78 -6.48
C LEU A 4 2.51 -19.31 -5.14
N SER A 5 2.98 -20.48 -4.73
CA SER A 5 2.70 -20.97 -3.40
C SER A 5 3.47 -20.11 -2.39
N LEU A 6 2.90 -19.90 -1.21
CA LEU A 6 3.57 -19.26 -0.08
C LEU A 6 4.95 -19.87 0.22
N PHE A 7 5.12 -21.14 -0.09
CA PHE A 7 6.37 -21.89 0.08
C PHE A 7 7.44 -21.49 -0.95
N ALA A 8 7.08 -21.34 -2.23
CA ALA A 8 8.02 -20.93 -3.26
C ALA A 8 8.60 -19.52 -3.01
N THR A 9 7.82 -18.63 -2.41
CA THR A 9 8.27 -17.29 -2.06
C THR A 9 9.20 -17.30 -0.86
N ARG A 10 8.93 -18.16 0.13
CA ARG A 10 9.83 -18.37 1.28
C ARG A 10 11.16 -18.96 0.86
N GLU A 11 11.17 -19.99 0.01
CA GLU A 11 12.39 -20.58 -0.53
C GLU A 11 13.23 -19.55 -1.32
N ARG A 12 12.58 -18.65 -2.04
CA ARG A 12 13.28 -17.55 -2.72
C ARG A 12 13.89 -16.56 -1.75
N ALA A 13 13.17 -16.15 -0.72
CA ALA A 13 13.70 -15.25 0.31
C ALA A 13 14.87 -15.89 1.09
N GLU A 14 14.80 -17.19 1.38
CA GLU A 14 15.90 -17.93 2.00
C GLU A 14 17.12 -18.05 1.11
N TYR A 15 16.93 -18.18 -0.21
CA TYR A 15 18.02 -18.40 -1.17
C TYR A 15 18.64 -17.09 -1.67
N TYR A 16 17.85 -16.04 -1.89
CA TYR A 16 18.28 -14.77 -2.48
C TYR A 16 18.30 -13.62 -1.48
N GLY A 17 17.82 -13.84 -0.26
CA GLY A 17 17.64 -12.82 0.75
C GLY A 17 16.41 -11.94 0.53
N ASP A 18 16.04 -11.21 1.57
CA ASP A 18 15.03 -10.15 1.47
C ASP A 18 15.66 -8.95 0.77
N VAL A 19 15.29 -8.75 -0.48
CA VAL A 19 15.73 -7.60 -1.28
C VAL A 19 14.71 -6.46 -1.27
N TYR A 20 13.61 -6.65 -0.58
CA TYR A 20 12.57 -5.65 -0.38
C TYR A 20 12.28 -5.46 1.11
N SER A 21 12.40 -4.23 1.57
CA SER A 21 12.01 -3.84 2.92
C SER A 21 11.59 -2.38 2.95
N THR A 22 10.50 -2.08 3.62
CA THR A 22 10.04 -0.70 3.81
C THR A 22 9.35 -0.53 5.15
N ASN A 23 9.47 0.69 5.70
CA ASN A 23 8.75 1.12 6.89
C ASN A 23 7.83 2.28 6.50
N TYR A 24 6.60 2.21 6.92
CA TYR A 24 5.63 3.27 6.73
C TYR A 24 4.59 3.30 7.84
N SER A 25 3.95 4.45 8.02
CA SER A 25 2.78 4.58 8.87
C SER A 25 1.53 4.33 8.05
N GLY A 26 0.65 3.45 8.51
CA GLY A 26 -0.61 3.14 7.86
C GLY A 26 -1.71 2.82 8.86
N SER A 27 -2.96 2.97 8.46
CA SER A 27 -4.09 2.61 9.31
C SER A 27 -4.28 1.10 9.40
N PHE A 28 -5.02 0.63 10.41
CA PHE A 28 -5.43 -0.78 10.46
C PHE A 28 -6.25 -1.19 9.23
N ALA A 29 -7.05 -0.27 8.67
CA ALA A 29 -7.78 -0.53 7.43
C ALA A 29 -6.84 -0.77 6.25
N GLN A 30 -5.77 0.02 6.14
CA GLN A 30 -4.72 -0.20 5.14
C GLN A 30 -3.99 -1.52 5.36
N LEU A 31 -3.58 -1.80 6.61
CA LEU A 31 -2.91 -3.05 6.97
C LEU A 31 -3.75 -4.27 6.57
N ALA A 32 -5.05 -4.25 6.84
CA ALA A 32 -5.95 -5.34 6.47
C ALA A 32 -5.98 -5.62 4.95
N GLN A 33 -5.81 -4.58 4.12
CA GLN A 33 -5.66 -4.76 2.67
C GLN A 33 -4.25 -5.19 2.27
N ALA A 34 -3.22 -4.69 2.95
CA ALA A 34 -1.84 -5.06 2.70
C ALA A 34 -1.60 -6.54 2.98
N GLN A 35 -2.10 -7.07 4.09
CA GLN A 35 -1.97 -8.48 4.49
C GLN A 35 -2.65 -9.48 3.54
N ARG A 36 -3.42 -9.02 2.56
CA ARG A 36 -3.90 -9.89 1.47
C ARG A 36 -2.78 -10.32 0.52
N HIS A 37 -1.65 -9.61 0.53
CA HIS A 37 -0.42 -10.03 -0.14
C HIS A 37 0.37 -10.94 0.80
N ARG A 38 -0.02 -12.22 0.84
CA ARG A 38 0.45 -13.22 1.80
C ARG A 38 1.91 -13.63 1.59
N SER A 39 2.50 -13.25 0.49
CA SER A 39 3.92 -13.46 0.19
C SER A 39 4.82 -12.41 0.84
N LEU A 40 4.26 -11.27 1.27
CA LEU A 40 4.94 -10.26 2.05
C LEU A 40 4.75 -10.51 3.56
N ASN A 41 5.78 -10.21 4.33
CA ASN A 41 5.76 -10.27 5.80
C ASN A 41 5.49 -8.88 6.37
N TYR A 42 4.65 -8.83 7.41
CA TYR A 42 4.23 -7.58 8.05
C TYR A 42 4.49 -7.68 9.55
N GLU A 43 5.30 -6.77 10.06
CA GLU A 43 5.46 -6.52 11.50
C GLU A 43 4.84 -5.17 11.82
N ILE A 44 4.07 -5.10 12.90
CA ILE A 44 3.42 -3.85 13.30
C ILE A 44 3.89 -3.41 14.68
N THR A 45 4.01 -2.10 14.84
CA THR A 45 4.27 -1.47 16.14
C THR A 45 3.17 -0.46 16.40
N ILE A 46 2.46 -0.65 17.49
CA ILE A 46 1.42 0.27 17.99
C ILE A 46 2.09 1.26 18.95
N ALA A 47 1.72 2.53 18.85
CA ALA A 47 2.22 3.55 19.76
C ALA A 47 1.88 3.15 21.22
N PRO A 48 2.88 3.10 22.13
CA PRO A 48 2.69 2.58 23.48
C PRO A 48 1.84 3.47 24.38
N SER A 49 1.74 4.77 24.04
CA SER A 49 0.98 5.75 24.79
C SER A 49 -0.19 6.28 23.97
N GLN A 50 -1.34 6.48 24.61
CA GLN A 50 -2.50 7.13 23.97
C GLN A 50 -2.15 8.49 23.39
N ALA A 51 -1.33 9.28 24.08
CA ALA A 51 -0.90 10.60 23.63
C ALA A 51 -0.14 10.58 22.27
N ASN A 52 0.41 9.43 21.87
CA ASN A 52 1.17 9.27 20.63
C ASN A 52 0.35 8.57 19.54
N ARG A 53 -0.90 8.24 19.80
CA ARG A 53 -1.78 7.63 18.80
C ARG A 53 -2.23 8.70 17.81
N THR A 54 -2.18 8.35 16.56
CA THR A 54 -2.65 9.18 15.45
C THR A 54 -3.68 8.43 14.62
N PHE A 55 -4.48 9.17 13.86
CA PHE A 55 -5.56 8.60 13.08
C PHE A 55 -5.51 9.06 11.64
N PHE A 56 -5.81 8.16 10.72
CA PHE A 56 -5.97 8.49 9.31
C PHE A 56 -7.18 9.40 9.14
N VAL A 57 -6.97 10.57 8.55
CA VAL A 57 -8.04 11.50 8.22
C VAL A 57 -8.38 11.36 6.74
N PRO A 58 -9.59 10.89 6.38
CA PRO A 58 -10.02 10.80 4.99
C PRO A 58 -9.96 12.13 4.26
N MET A 59 -9.61 12.11 2.99
CA MET A 59 -9.45 13.33 2.17
C MET A 59 -10.70 14.20 2.15
N LEU A 60 -11.89 13.59 2.17
CA LEU A 60 -13.16 14.31 2.14
C LEU A 60 -13.37 15.23 3.35
N ILE A 61 -12.90 14.82 4.52
CA ILE A 61 -13.06 15.61 5.75
C ILE A 61 -11.82 16.44 6.08
N ARG A 62 -10.69 16.18 5.42
CA ARG A 62 -9.40 16.86 5.68
C ARG A 62 -9.47 18.35 5.43
N LYS A 63 -10.29 18.81 4.46
CA LYS A 63 -10.43 20.21 4.08
C LYS A 63 -11.39 21.01 4.98
N ASN A 64 -12.18 20.36 5.83
CA ASN A 64 -13.10 21.00 6.75
C ASN A 64 -12.56 20.85 8.18
N ASP A 65 -12.07 21.95 8.76
CA ASP A 65 -11.42 21.95 10.07
C ASP A 65 -12.35 21.57 11.21
N GLU A 66 -13.63 21.89 11.12
CA GLU A 66 -14.63 21.55 12.15
C GLU A 66 -14.91 20.05 12.14
N VAL A 67 -15.27 19.51 10.97
CA VAL A 67 -15.54 18.08 10.80
C VAL A 67 -14.29 17.24 11.12
N ARG A 68 -13.11 17.72 10.74
CA ARG A 68 -11.85 17.05 11.06
C ARG A 68 -11.62 16.99 12.59
N ARG A 69 -11.87 18.06 13.32
CA ARG A 69 -11.71 18.09 14.78
C ARG A 69 -12.71 17.18 15.46
N GLU A 70 -13.98 17.20 15.05
CA GLU A 70 -15.00 16.30 15.55
C GLU A 70 -14.60 14.84 15.32
N TYR A 71 -14.25 14.47 14.08
CA TYR A 71 -13.78 13.14 13.73
C TYR A 71 -12.60 12.67 14.59
N LEU A 72 -11.58 13.52 14.77
CA LEU A 72 -10.42 13.17 15.60
C LEU A 72 -10.78 13.00 17.06
N GLY A 73 -11.69 13.83 17.60
CA GLY A 73 -12.21 13.69 18.95
C GLY A 73 -12.94 12.38 19.15
N ASP A 74 -13.79 11.96 18.20
CA ASP A 74 -14.48 10.67 18.23
C ASP A 74 -13.50 9.50 18.17
N MET A 75 -12.46 9.61 17.33
CA MET A 75 -11.43 8.57 17.23
C MET A 75 -10.61 8.42 18.50
N GLU A 76 -10.33 9.53 19.22
CA GLU A 76 -9.66 9.50 20.52
C GLU A 76 -10.51 8.81 21.59
N LEU A 77 -11.83 9.03 21.59
CA LEU A 77 -12.75 8.39 22.55
C LEU A 77 -12.76 6.85 22.40
N VAL A 78 -12.55 6.34 21.20
CA VAL A 78 -12.56 4.91 20.92
C VAL A 78 -11.17 4.31 20.73
N ALA A 79 -10.11 5.07 21.01
CA ALA A 79 -8.73 4.68 20.72
C ALA A 79 -8.32 3.34 21.37
N ASP A 80 -8.83 3.02 22.55
CA ASP A 80 -8.53 1.76 23.25
C ASP A 80 -9.20 0.53 22.60
N ASN A 81 -10.16 0.75 21.72
CA ASN A 81 -10.79 -0.31 20.94
C ASN A 81 -10.09 -0.54 19.58
N TYR A 82 -8.95 0.09 19.36
CA TYR A 82 -8.14 -0.05 18.14
C TYR A 82 -8.98 0.17 16.85
N PRO A 83 -9.57 1.38 16.68
CA PRO A 83 -10.42 1.64 15.53
C PRO A 83 -9.64 1.50 14.21
N GLN A 84 -10.34 1.16 13.14
CA GLN A 84 -9.76 0.90 11.82
C GLN A 84 -8.93 2.06 11.27
N GLY A 85 -9.25 3.29 11.65
CA GLY A 85 -8.50 4.49 11.27
C GLY A 85 -7.24 4.74 12.09
N MET A 86 -6.98 3.98 13.17
CA MET A 86 -5.79 4.20 13.98
C MET A 86 -4.53 3.84 13.20
N MET A 87 -3.56 4.75 13.23
CA MET A 87 -2.28 4.58 12.55
C MET A 87 -1.33 3.71 13.37
N VAL A 88 -0.63 2.83 12.68
CA VAL A 88 0.41 1.97 13.23
C VAL A 88 1.65 2.05 12.35
N MET A 89 2.81 1.81 12.92
CA MET A 89 4.03 1.65 12.15
C MET A 89 4.06 0.23 11.58
N ILE A 90 4.24 0.11 10.28
CA ILE A 90 4.27 -1.15 9.54
C ILE A 90 5.66 -1.34 8.96
N ASN A 91 6.30 -2.46 9.30
CA ASN A 91 7.47 -2.96 8.62
C ASN A 91 7.02 -4.06 7.65
N GLU A 92 7.26 -3.83 6.37
CA GLU A 92 6.87 -4.74 5.29
C GLU A 92 8.12 -5.26 4.61
N ARG A 93 8.26 -6.60 4.50
CA ARG A 93 9.43 -7.26 3.94
C ARG A 93 9.05 -8.41 3.02
N GLY A 94 9.91 -8.68 2.05
CA GLY A 94 9.77 -9.81 1.13
C GLY A 94 10.77 -9.75 -0.01
N CYS A 95 10.49 -10.43 -1.09
CA CYS A 95 11.27 -10.25 -2.30
C CYS A 95 10.67 -9.16 -3.21
N LEU A 96 11.46 -8.65 -4.13
CA LEU A 96 11.04 -7.55 -5.01
C LEU A 96 9.83 -7.93 -5.87
N GLU A 97 9.77 -9.18 -6.33
CA GLU A 97 8.64 -9.68 -7.13
C GLU A 97 7.31 -9.62 -6.35
N ASP A 98 7.33 -9.90 -5.05
CA ASP A 98 6.14 -9.80 -4.20
C ASP A 98 5.67 -8.35 -4.07
N PHE A 99 6.60 -7.43 -3.96
CA PHE A 99 6.29 -6.01 -3.99
C PHE A 99 5.74 -5.57 -5.35
N LEU A 100 6.29 -6.05 -6.46
CA LEU A 100 5.75 -5.76 -7.80
C LEU A 100 4.34 -6.34 -7.99
N MET A 101 4.05 -7.51 -7.43
CA MET A 101 2.69 -8.05 -7.39
C MET A 101 1.75 -7.14 -6.58
N LYS A 102 2.21 -6.61 -5.44
CA LYS A 102 1.45 -5.62 -4.67
C LYS A 102 1.22 -4.35 -5.50
N CYS A 103 2.23 -3.83 -6.18
CA CYS A 103 2.10 -2.68 -7.07
C CYS A 103 1.01 -2.92 -8.12
N ASN A 104 1.04 -4.06 -8.78
CA ASN A 104 0.04 -4.44 -9.77
C ASN A 104 -1.40 -4.43 -9.22
N GLU A 105 -1.61 -4.88 -8.00
CA GLU A 105 -2.93 -4.97 -7.38
C GLU A 105 -3.39 -3.66 -6.72
N ARG A 106 -2.47 -2.84 -6.24
CA ARG A 106 -2.79 -1.66 -5.42
C ARG A 106 -2.65 -0.34 -6.15
N LEU A 107 -1.86 -0.27 -7.20
CA LEU A 107 -1.82 0.90 -8.08
C LEU A 107 -2.98 0.86 -9.08
N CYS A 108 -4.19 0.86 -8.55
CA CYS A 108 -5.43 0.72 -9.31
C CYS A 108 -6.54 1.57 -8.69
N GLY A 109 -7.40 2.14 -9.52
CA GLY A 109 -8.55 2.92 -9.09
C GLY A 109 -9.54 2.19 -8.18
N ALA A 110 -9.51 0.86 -8.13
CA ALA A 110 -10.33 0.05 -7.23
C ALA A 110 -9.70 -0.19 -5.86
N ALA A 111 -8.42 0.15 -5.66
CA ALA A 111 -7.77 0.04 -4.36
C ALA A 111 -8.24 1.15 -3.42
N GLN A 112 -8.17 0.89 -2.11
CA GLN A 112 -8.33 1.95 -1.11
C GLN A 112 -7.26 3.03 -1.34
N TRP A 113 -7.64 4.29 -1.18
CA TRP A 113 -6.76 5.42 -1.44
C TRP A 113 -5.43 5.34 -0.66
N GLU A 114 -5.50 5.08 0.63
CA GLU A 114 -4.34 5.05 1.51
C GLU A 114 -3.28 4.04 1.06
N ILE A 115 -3.68 2.79 0.79
CA ILE A 115 -2.75 1.76 0.33
C ILE A 115 -2.23 2.05 -1.09
N CYS A 116 -3.04 2.66 -1.94
CA CYS A 116 -2.61 3.08 -3.27
C CYS A 116 -1.48 4.10 -3.17
N MET A 117 -1.67 5.17 -2.40
CA MET A 117 -0.67 6.23 -2.21
C MET A 117 0.60 5.72 -1.54
N GLN A 118 0.48 4.89 -0.50
CA GLN A 118 1.63 4.30 0.16
C GLN A 118 2.44 3.39 -0.78
N THR A 119 1.75 2.59 -1.59
CA THR A 119 2.42 1.69 -2.55
C THR A 119 3.14 2.50 -3.62
N GLU A 120 2.52 3.58 -4.12
CA GLU A 120 3.13 4.50 -5.08
C GLU A 120 4.38 5.19 -4.50
N GLU A 121 4.29 5.71 -3.27
CA GLU A 121 5.41 6.33 -2.59
C GLU A 121 6.58 5.35 -2.44
N THR A 122 6.31 4.12 -2.02
CA THR A 122 7.33 3.09 -1.88
C THR A 122 7.96 2.74 -3.24
N LEU A 123 7.14 2.57 -4.27
CA LEU A 123 7.62 2.32 -5.64
C LEU A 123 8.54 3.45 -6.14
N ASN A 124 8.16 4.70 -5.88
CA ASN A 124 8.97 5.87 -6.25
C ASN A 124 10.30 5.90 -5.49
N ARG A 125 10.33 5.55 -4.21
CA ARG A 125 11.58 5.45 -3.42
C ARG A 125 12.51 4.38 -3.99
N TYR A 126 11.98 3.20 -4.29
CA TYR A 126 12.77 2.12 -4.89
C TYR A 126 13.26 2.48 -6.28
N PHE A 127 12.41 3.07 -7.12
CA PHE A 127 12.79 3.51 -8.45
C PHE A 127 13.92 4.55 -8.41
N ASN A 128 13.82 5.54 -7.54
CA ASN A 128 14.82 6.61 -7.42
C ASN A 128 16.14 6.13 -6.82
N GLY A 129 16.12 5.07 -6.02
CA GLY A 129 17.31 4.45 -5.43
C GLY A 129 17.93 3.33 -6.28
N ALA A 130 17.24 2.89 -7.33
CA ALA A 130 17.71 1.80 -8.18
C ALA A 130 18.73 2.29 -9.23
N ASP A 131 19.59 1.39 -9.67
CA ASP A 131 20.45 1.65 -10.83
C ASP A 131 19.63 1.71 -12.14
N GLU A 132 20.25 2.20 -13.19
CA GLU A 132 19.58 2.39 -14.49
C GLU A 132 18.99 1.09 -15.05
N TYR A 133 19.66 -0.03 -14.80
CA TYR A 133 19.22 -1.33 -15.26
C TYR A 133 17.92 -1.80 -14.54
N ALA A 134 17.86 -1.69 -13.23
CA ALA A 134 16.67 -2.02 -12.44
C ALA A 134 15.52 -1.06 -12.74
N GLN A 135 15.80 0.22 -13.03
CA GLN A 135 14.79 1.19 -13.45
C GLN A 135 14.15 0.81 -14.80
N GLN A 136 14.91 0.27 -15.72
CA GLN A 136 14.41 -0.10 -17.04
C GLN A 136 13.57 -1.37 -17.04
N LEU A 137 13.93 -2.36 -16.20
CA LEU A 137 13.37 -3.71 -16.31
C LEU A 137 11.93 -3.86 -15.81
N SER A 138 11.61 -3.32 -14.66
CA SER A 138 10.28 -3.59 -14.07
C SER A 138 9.67 -2.40 -13.32
N LEU A 139 10.45 -1.73 -12.47
CA LEU A 139 9.93 -0.64 -11.65
C LEU A 139 9.32 0.49 -12.49
N GLY A 140 9.96 0.82 -13.62
CA GLY A 140 9.51 1.88 -14.53
C GLY A 140 8.17 1.61 -15.19
N GLU A 141 7.83 0.35 -15.46
CA GLU A 141 6.53 -0.02 -16.03
C GLU A 141 5.40 0.21 -15.02
N TYR A 142 5.61 -0.24 -13.77
CA TYR A 142 4.62 -0.08 -12.70
C TYR A 142 4.37 1.36 -12.30
N ARG A 143 5.33 2.25 -12.52
CA ARG A 143 5.13 3.71 -12.34
C ARG A 143 4.23 4.33 -13.40
N LYS A 144 4.19 3.76 -14.59
CA LYS A 144 3.51 4.33 -15.77
C LYS A 144 2.18 3.67 -16.09
N LYS A 145 1.95 2.45 -15.59
CA LYS A 145 0.81 1.62 -15.96
C LYS A 145 0.02 1.19 -14.74
N THR A 146 -1.30 1.28 -14.85
CA THR A 146 -2.23 0.63 -13.93
C THR A 146 -2.47 -0.82 -14.36
N LYS A 147 -3.02 -1.66 -13.49
CA LYS A 147 -3.26 -3.09 -13.75
C LYS A 147 -3.94 -3.36 -15.10
N CYS A 148 -4.93 -2.57 -15.47
CA CYS A 148 -5.68 -2.76 -16.72
C CYS A 148 -4.91 -2.35 -17.99
N GLN A 149 -3.77 -1.69 -17.86
CA GLN A 149 -2.90 -1.32 -18.97
C GLN A 149 -1.83 -2.39 -19.26
N PHE A 150 -1.71 -3.40 -18.38
CA PHE A 150 -0.94 -4.59 -18.68
C PHE A 150 -1.83 -5.55 -19.47
N GLY A 151 -1.38 -5.99 -20.64
CA GLY A 151 -2.17 -6.75 -21.62
C GLY A 151 -2.70 -8.11 -21.15
N TYR A 152 -2.29 -8.58 -19.98
CA TYR A 152 -2.76 -9.84 -19.39
C TYR A 152 -4.01 -9.69 -18.49
N TYR A 153 -4.48 -8.46 -18.25
CA TYR A 153 -5.63 -8.22 -17.38
C TYR A 153 -6.74 -7.45 -18.11
N SER A 154 -7.92 -8.04 -18.13
CA SER A 154 -9.12 -7.36 -18.60
C SER A 154 -9.95 -6.87 -17.42
N CYS A 155 -10.14 -5.58 -17.31
CA CYS A 155 -10.94 -4.98 -16.25
C CYS A 155 -12.43 -5.15 -16.57
N ASN A 156 -13.16 -5.81 -15.69
CA ASN A 156 -14.61 -5.97 -15.79
C ASN A 156 -15.41 -4.92 -15.00
N ARG A 157 -14.72 -4.00 -14.35
CA ARG A 157 -15.32 -2.85 -13.65
C ARG A 157 -14.87 -1.57 -14.32
N PRO A 158 -15.77 -0.81 -14.95
CA PRO A 158 -15.40 0.49 -15.48
C PRO A 158 -14.90 1.37 -14.32
N CYS A 159 -13.73 1.96 -14.50
CA CYS A 159 -13.25 2.96 -13.58
C CYS A 159 -14.24 4.14 -13.60
N PRO A 160 -14.61 4.74 -12.44
CA PRO A 160 -15.54 5.87 -12.40
C PRO A 160 -15.15 7.04 -13.31
N LEU A 161 -13.90 7.06 -13.74
CA LEU A 161 -13.33 8.12 -14.58
C LEU A 161 -13.16 7.71 -16.06
N GLY A 162 -13.67 6.54 -16.45
CA GLY A 162 -13.80 6.12 -17.86
C GLY A 162 -12.51 5.89 -18.63
N GLN A 163 -11.35 6.08 -18.01
CA GLN A 163 -10.03 5.89 -18.61
C GLN A 163 -9.08 5.18 -17.63
N PRO A 164 -8.12 4.39 -18.12
CA PRO A 164 -7.05 3.88 -17.29
C PRO A 164 -6.33 5.07 -16.66
N GLN A 165 -6.46 5.22 -15.36
CA GLN A 165 -5.81 6.33 -14.68
C GLN A 165 -4.40 5.97 -14.28
N ALA A 166 -3.46 6.77 -14.75
CA ALA A 166 -2.18 6.90 -14.12
C ALA A 166 -2.37 7.57 -12.75
N PHE A 167 -2.15 6.83 -11.70
CA PHE A 167 -1.77 7.20 -10.33
C PHE A 167 -2.38 8.43 -9.61
N THR A 168 -2.95 9.41 -10.29
CA THR A 168 -3.53 10.58 -9.62
C THR A 168 -5.04 10.44 -9.51
N ARG A 169 -5.52 10.18 -8.30
CA ARG A 169 -6.89 10.47 -7.91
C ARG A 169 -6.90 11.89 -7.36
N GLU A 170 -7.40 12.83 -8.13
CA GLU A 170 -7.92 14.06 -7.55
C GLU A 170 -9.32 13.77 -7.02
N VAL A 171 -9.51 13.92 -5.72
CA VAL A 171 -10.81 13.93 -5.04
C VAL A 171 -11.21 15.38 -4.77
#